data_8fce656d49fe07a8601a93c7ffb6e0e9
#
_entry.id   8fce656d49fe07a8601a93c7ffb6e0e9
#
_cell.length_a   1.000
_cell.length_b   1.000
_cell.length_c   1.000
_cell.angle_alpha   90.00
_cell.angle_beta   90.00
_cell.angle_gamma   90.00
#
_symmetry.space_group_name_H-M   'P 1'
#
loop_
_entity.id
_entity.type
_entity.pdbx_description
1 polymer ?
#
loop_
_entity_poly.entity_id
_entity_poly.type
_entity_poly.pdbx_seq_one_letter_code
_entity_poly.pdbx_strand_id
1 'polypeptide(L)'
;LGEECRIVGISGYTVRPRRARDEKPRVSAFTSAKIDKILALQPDCVFGFSDLQADIAAELIRQGVQVTVFNQRGVAEIFSMMYQVAAMVGQGRKGLALIESMQRQLAVIESAAASLTRRPKIFFEEWDEPHISAIRWVSELMGIAGGDDCFPELAAQSLGKNRIIADGAEIVRRNPDIIIGSWCGKKFRPEKVASRAGWQNVNAVKHQQLFEIKSADILQPGPAALTDGVAQLHRIVTEWNRTHG
;
A
#
# COMPACT_ATOMS: atom_id res chain seq x y z
N LEU A 1 6.54 -7.99 16.47
CA LEU A 1 6.79 -9.34 16.98
C LEU A 1 8.03 -9.41 17.89
N GLY A 2 8.99 -8.46 17.75
CA GLY A 2 10.24 -8.43 18.53
C GLY A 2 11.33 -9.36 17.98
N GLU A 3 11.27 -9.69 16.68
CA GLU A 3 12.18 -10.63 16.03
C GLU A 3 13.15 -9.94 15.05
N GLU A 4 13.33 -8.64 15.16
CA GLU A 4 14.19 -7.87 14.24
C GLU A 4 15.66 -8.30 14.24
N CYS A 5 16.15 -8.88 15.33
CA CYS A 5 17.51 -9.43 15.40
C CYS A 5 17.74 -10.60 14.43
N ARG A 6 16.67 -11.35 14.09
CA ARG A 6 16.70 -12.46 13.16
C ARG A 6 16.71 -12.05 11.69
N ILE A 7 16.42 -10.77 11.38
CA ILE A 7 16.47 -10.26 10.01
C ILE A 7 17.93 -10.07 9.61
N VAL A 8 18.42 -10.87 8.67
CA VAL A 8 19.82 -10.84 8.19
C VAL A 8 20.01 -9.98 6.95
N GLY A 9 18.94 -9.74 6.18
CA GLY A 9 18.99 -8.89 4.99
C GLY A 9 17.64 -8.29 4.66
N ILE A 10 17.63 -7.15 3.95
CA ILE A 10 16.42 -6.40 3.60
C ILE A 10 16.41 -5.98 2.13
N SER A 11 15.22 -5.67 1.61
CA SER A 11 15.06 -4.97 0.34
C SER A 11 15.58 -3.52 0.44
N GLY A 12 16.15 -3.00 -0.65
CA GLY A 12 16.54 -1.60 -0.79
C GLY A 12 15.36 -0.62 -0.67
N TYR A 13 14.13 -1.11 -0.83
CA TYR A 13 12.89 -0.33 -0.64
C TYR A 13 12.38 -0.31 0.80
N THR A 14 13.04 -1.00 1.73
CA THR A 14 12.71 -0.92 3.16
C THR A 14 13.04 0.47 3.68
N VAL A 15 12.03 1.22 4.10
CA VAL A 15 12.18 2.59 4.64
C VAL A 15 11.71 2.71 6.08
N ARG A 16 10.98 1.69 6.57
CA ARG A 16 10.45 1.63 7.93
C ARG A 16 10.76 0.27 8.57
N PRO A 17 11.21 0.26 9.84
CA PRO A 17 11.74 1.41 10.59
C PRO A 17 13.03 1.94 9.95
N ARG A 18 13.32 3.25 10.08
CA ARG A 18 14.48 3.87 9.44
C ARG A 18 15.80 3.17 9.80
N ARG A 19 15.96 2.76 11.07
CA ARG A 19 17.14 2.04 11.58
C ARG A 19 17.46 0.76 10.78
N ALA A 20 16.46 0.07 10.22
CA ALA A 20 16.70 -1.14 9.44
C ALA A 20 17.61 -0.90 8.23
N ARG A 21 17.58 0.31 7.64
CA ARG A 21 18.45 0.66 6.51
C ARG A 21 19.91 0.87 6.92
N ASP A 22 20.14 1.23 8.15
CA ASP A 22 21.48 1.50 8.71
C ASP A 22 22.08 0.20 9.30
N GLU A 23 21.23 -0.67 9.85
CA GLU A 23 21.63 -1.89 10.56
C GLU A 23 21.70 -3.14 9.67
N LYS A 24 20.96 -3.18 8.55
CA LYS A 24 20.79 -4.40 7.76
C LYS A 24 21.31 -4.24 6.32
N PRO A 25 22.01 -5.27 5.79
CA PRO A 25 22.46 -5.25 4.40
C PRO A 25 21.30 -5.26 3.42
N ARG A 26 21.40 -4.45 2.36
CA ARG A 26 20.44 -4.40 1.26
C ARG A 26 20.84 -5.39 0.19
N VAL A 27 19.99 -6.38 -0.05
CA VAL A 27 20.28 -7.53 -0.92
C VAL A 27 19.44 -7.58 -2.19
N SER A 28 18.35 -6.79 -2.27
CA SER A 28 17.45 -6.77 -3.42
C SER A 28 16.88 -5.39 -3.72
N ALA A 29 16.41 -5.19 -4.94
CA ALA A 29 15.38 -4.22 -5.30
C ALA A 29 14.01 -4.93 -5.29
N PHE A 30 12.99 -4.38 -5.97
CA PHE A 30 11.68 -5.04 -6.02
C PHE A 30 11.66 -6.22 -6.98
N THR A 31 12.15 -6.04 -8.21
CA THR A 31 12.14 -7.05 -9.28
C THR A 31 13.51 -7.65 -9.58
N SER A 32 14.53 -7.35 -8.77
CA SER A 32 15.87 -7.88 -8.91
C SER A 32 16.52 -8.14 -7.56
N ALA A 33 17.38 -9.15 -7.48
CA ALA A 33 18.09 -9.50 -6.26
C ALA A 33 19.56 -9.82 -6.57
N LYS A 34 20.42 -9.60 -5.58
CA LYS A 34 21.83 -10.02 -5.61
C LYS A 34 21.93 -11.38 -4.92
N ILE A 35 21.70 -12.45 -5.68
CA ILE A 35 21.65 -13.83 -5.15
C ILE A 35 22.87 -14.15 -4.30
N ASP A 36 24.08 -13.88 -4.80
CA ASP A 36 25.32 -14.13 -4.04
C ASP A 36 25.35 -13.44 -2.68
N LYS A 37 24.82 -12.20 -2.61
CA LYS A 37 24.71 -11.47 -1.33
C LYS A 37 23.69 -12.09 -0.38
N ILE A 38 22.60 -12.62 -0.91
CA ILE A 38 21.61 -13.33 -0.11
C ILE A 38 22.22 -14.60 0.46
N LEU A 39 22.89 -15.40 -0.39
CA LEU A 39 23.53 -16.65 0.01
C LEU A 39 24.64 -16.43 1.05
N ALA A 40 25.44 -15.35 0.90
CA ALA A 40 26.50 -15.01 1.85
C ALA A 40 25.96 -14.70 3.26
N LEU A 41 24.71 -14.32 3.40
CA LEU A 41 24.05 -14.09 4.71
C LEU A 41 23.52 -15.38 5.35
N GLN A 42 23.59 -16.51 4.64
CA GLN A 42 23.14 -17.83 5.10
C GLN A 42 21.72 -17.80 5.71
N PRO A 43 20.70 -17.25 5.00
CA PRO A 43 19.34 -17.20 5.54
C PRO A 43 18.75 -18.61 5.62
N ASP A 44 18.04 -18.92 6.69
CA ASP A 44 17.24 -20.14 6.80
C ASP A 44 15.86 -20.01 6.10
N CYS A 45 15.41 -18.78 5.83
CA CYS A 45 14.22 -18.51 5.02
C CYS A 45 14.31 -17.13 4.36
N VAL A 46 13.78 -17.03 3.13
CA VAL A 46 13.60 -15.77 2.42
C VAL A 46 12.10 -15.52 2.21
N PHE A 47 11.64 -14.34 2.62
CA PHE A 47 10.28 -13.88 2.35
C PHE A 47 10.26 -12.99 1.11
N GLY A 48 9.43 -13.34 0.14
CA GLY A 48 9.15 -12.57 -1.06
C GLY A 48 7.72 -12.06 -1.11
N PHE A 49 7.45 -11.16 -2.02
CA PHE A 49 6.12 -10.63 -2.28
C PHE A 49 5.84 -10.55 -3.77
N SER A 50 4.69 -11.10 -4.20
CA SER A 50 4.17 -10.99 -5.55
C SER A 50 4.82 -11.94 -6.58
N ASP A 51 4.05 -12.26 -7.58
CA ASP A 51 4.44 -12.98 -8.81
C ASP A 51 5.60 -12.31 -9.56
N LEU A 52 5.78 -11.00 -9.39
CA LEU A 52 6.92 -10.25 -9.96
C LEU A 52 8.29 -10.72 -9.43
N GLN A 53 8.32 -11.48 -8.33
CA GLN A 53 9.55 -12.05 -7.74
C GLN A 53 9.70 -13.55 -8.02
N ALA A 54 8.90 -14.12 -8.94
CA ALA A 54 8.91 -15.56 -9.23
C ALA A 54 10.30 -16.05 -9.67
N ASP A 55 10.98 -15.32 -10.54
CA ASP A 55 12.32 -15.70 -11.03
C ASP A 55 13.37 -15.65 -9.91
N ILE A 56 13.29 -14.66 -9.02
CA ILE A 56 14.16 -14.56 -7.83
C ILE A 56 13.94 -15.76 -6.92
N ALA A 57 12.66 -16.10 -6.67
CA ALA A 57 12.30 -17.25 -5.84
C ALA A 57 12.80 -18.56 -6.45
N ALA A 58 12.59 -18.75 -7.75
CA ALA A 58 13.07 -19.94 -8.46
C ALA A 58 14.58 -20.11 -8.37
N GLU A 59 15.34 -19.02 -8.51
CA GLU A 59 16.81 -19.08 -8.40
C GLU A 59 17.25 -19.43 -6.97
N LEU A 60 16.68 -18.80 -5.96
CA LEU A 60 16.98 -19.11 -4.56
C LEU A 60 16.64 -20.56 -4.20
N ILE A 61 15.54 -21.11 -4.71
CA ILE A 61 15.16 -22.51 -4.51
C ILE A 61 16.21 -23.45 -5.14
N ARG A 62 16.70 -23.17 -6.35
CA ARG A 62 17.78 -23.95 -6.98
C ARG A 62 19.06 -23.95 -6.17
N GLN A 63 19.30 -22.87 -5.41
CA GLN A 63 20.45 -22.75 -4.50
C GLN A 63 20.20 -23.37 -3.12
N GLY A 64 19.06 -24.06 -2.93
CA GLY A 64 18.72 -24.77 -1.68
C GLY A 64 18.17 -23.87 -0.57
N VAL A 65 17.80 -22.63 -0.86
CA VAL A 65 17.22 -21.71 0.13
C VAL A 65 15.72 -21.95 0.27
N GLN A 66 15.22 -22.01 1.50
CA GLN A 66 13.77 -22.00 1.77
C GLN A 66 13.19 -20.63 1.39
N VAL A 67 12.19 -20.62 0.51
CA VAL A 67 11.52 -19.38 0.06
C VAL A 67 10.02 -19.44 0.33
N THR A 68 9.48 -18.37 0.87
CA THR A 68 8.04 -18.16 1.00
C THR A 68 7.65 -16.88 0.29
N VAL A 69 6.85 -16.96 -0.76
CA VAL A 69 6.35 -15.81 -1.51
C VAL A 69 4.90 -15.57 -1.14
N PHE A 70 4.63 -14.39 -0.58
CA PHE A 70 3.27 -13.94 -0.28
C PHE A 70 2.70 -13.18 -1.48
N ASN A 71 1.38 -13.25 -1.66
CA ASN A 71 0.71 -12.62 -2.80
C ASN A 71 -0.61 -11.94 -2.38
N GLN A 72 -0.64 -11.36 -1.19
CA GLN A 72 -1.80 -10.68 -0.64
C GLN A 72 -2.19 -9.46 -1.47
N ARG A 73 -3.48 -9.30 -1.77
CA ARG A 73 -4.02 -8.20 -2.56
C ARG A 73 -5.13 -7.43 -1.85
N GLY A 74 -5.75 -8.02 -0.83
CA GLY A 74 -6.81 -7.43 -0.03
C GLY A 74 -6.46 -7.34 1.45
N VAL A 75 -7.25 -6.60 2.21
CA VAL A 75 -7.07 -6.39 3.66
C VAL A 75 -7.09 -7.71 4.43
N ALA A 76 -8.04 -8.60 4.14
CA ALA A 76 -8.11 -9.91 4.79
C ALA A 76 -6.86 -10.77 4.51
N GLU A 77 -6.33 -10.70 3.30
CA GLU A 77 -5.13 -11.42 2.89
C GLU A 77 -3.87 -10.87 3.58
N ILE A 78 -3.82 -9.55 3.86
CA ILE A 78 -2.74 -8.94 4.65
C ILE A 78 -2.75 -9.52 6.07
N PHE A 79 -3.90 -9.65 6.73
CA PHE A 79 -3.99 -10.29 8.03
C PHE A 79 -3.57 -11.76 7.99
N SER A 80 -3.96 -12.50 6.94
CA SER A 80 -3.53 -13.89 6.74
C SER A 80 -2.00 -14.00 6.62
N MET A 81 -1.37 -13.14 5.82
CA MET A 81 0.09 -13.08 5.69
C MET A 81 0.75 -12.76 7.04
N MET A 82 0.24 -11.79 7.78
CA MET A 82 0.77 -11.42 9.10
C MET A 82 0.74 -12.60 10.08
N TYR A 83 -0.36 -13.38 10.08
CA TYR A 83 -0.48 -14.59 10.89
C TYR A 83 0.55 -15.65 10.49
N GLN A 84 0.69 -15.91 9.19
CA GLN A 84 1.64 -16.89 8.65
C GLN A 84 3.08 -16.51 9.02
N VAL A 85 3.48 -15.25 8.81
CA VAL A 85 4.81 -14.76 9.20
C VAL A 85 5.03 -14.92 10.70
N ALA A 86 4.04 -14.55 11.54
CA ALA A 86 4.15 -14.70 12.99
C ALA A 86 4.32 -16.16 13.41
N ALA A 87 3.59 -17.09 12.78
CA ALA A 87 3.71 -18.53 13.03
C ALA A 87 5.09 -19.05 12.62
N MET A 88 5.59 -18.68 11.44
CA MET A 88 6.90 -19.11 10.92
C MET A 88 8.07 -18.64 11.79
N VAL A 89 7.96 -17.48 12.44
CA VAL A 89 8.99 -16.99 13.37
C VAL A 89 8.74 -17.41 14.83
N GLY A 90 7.77 -18.30 15.09
CA GLY A 90 7.47 -18.82 16.43
C GLY A 90 6.73 -17.84 17.35
N GLN A 91 6.15 -16.77 16.81
CA GLN A 91 5.45 -15.72 17.57
C GLN A 91 3.94 -15.71 17.34
N GLY A 92 3.31 -16.87 17.06
CA GLY A 92 1.90 -16.97 16.69
C GLY A 92 0.94 -16.26 17.63
N ARG A 93 1.13 -16.37 18.96
CA ARG A 93 0.28 -15.67 19.96
C ARG A 93 0.41 -14.15 19.88
N LYS A 94 1.64 -13.64 19.73
CA LYS A 94 1.86 -12.20 19.55
C LYS A 94 1.26 -11.70 18.23
N GLY A 95 1.38 -12.52 17.18
CA GLY A 95 0.79 -12.25 15.87
C GLY A 95 -0.72 -12.10 15.93
N LEU A 96 -1.41 -13.05 16.60
CA LEU A 96 -2.86 -12.99 16.78
C LEU A 96 -3.28 -11.74 17.57
N ALA A 97 -2.63 -11.44 18.70
CA ALA A 97 -2.95 -10.26 19.50
C ALA A 97 -2.75 -8.95 18.70
N LEU A 98 -1.71 -8.88 17.86
CA LEU A 98 -1.46 -7.74 16.99
C LEU A 98 -2.57 -7.60 15.94
N ILE A 99 -2.95 -8.69 15.26
CA ILE A 99 -4.02 -8.72 14.27
C ILE A 99 -5.35 -8.28 14.88
N GLU A 100 -5.74 -8.84 16.02
CA GLU A 100 -6.96 -8.45 16.72
C GLU A 100 -6.98 -6.96 17.09
N SER A 101 -5.84 -6.43 17.54
CA SER A 101 -5.72 -5.00 17.84
C SER A 101 -5.94 -4.13 16.60
N MET A 102 -5.35 -4.50 15.45
CA MET A 102 -5.53 -3.78 14.20
C MET A 102 -6.96 -3.90 13.66
N GLN A 103 -7.57 -5.07 13.76
CA GLN A 103 -8.97 -5.27 13.37
C GLN A 103 -9.92 -4.40 14.19
N ARG A 104 -9.69 -4.27 15.51
CA ARG A 104 -10.46 -3.35 16.36
C ARG A 104 -10.26 -1.89 15.94
N GLN A 105 -9.05 -1.48 15.58
CA GLN A 105 -8.79 -0.13 15.09
C GLN A 105 -9.50 0.14 13.76
N LEU A 106 -9.48 -0.80 12.82
CA LEU A 106 -10.23 -0.69 11.57
C LEU A 106 -11.74 -0.58 11.81
N ALA A 107 -12.29 -1.41 12.71
CA ALA A 107 -13.71 -1.36 13.07
C ALA A 107 -14.13 -0.01 13.69
N VAL A 108 -13.25 0.61 14.49
CA VAL A 108 -13.49 1.96 15.05
C VAL A 108 -13.53 3.00 13.92
N ILE A 109 -12.61 2.95 12.97
CA ILE A 109 -12.58 3.85 11.81
C ILE A 109 -13.83 3.65 10.96
N GLU A 110 -14.19 2.40 10.64
CA GLU A 110 -15.36 2.06 9.84
C GLU A 110 -16.66 2.53 10.50
N SER A 111 -16.80 2.33 11.81
CA SER A 111 -17.94 2.82 12.58
C SER A 111 -18.03 4.36 12.58
N ALA A 112 -16.89 5.05 12.73
CA ALA A 112 -16.86 6.51 12.63
C ALA A 112 -17.20 6.99 11.21
N ALA A 113 -16.71 6.30 10.18
CA ALA A 113 -16.98 6.58 8.78
C ALA A 113 -18.47 6.40 8.43
N ALA A 114 -19.15 5.42 9.04
CA ALA A 114 -20.58 5.18 8.84
C ALA A 114 -21.48 6.34 9.32
N SER A 115 -20.97 7.20 10.20
CA SER A 115 -21.70 8.40 10.68
C SER A 115 -21.49 9.65 9.80
N LEU A 116 -20.63 9.57 8.79
CA LEU A 116 -20.41 10.69 7.87
C LEU A 116 -21.62 10.92 6.99
N THR A 117 -21.96 12.18 6.74
CA THR A 117 -23.14 12.58 5.95
C THR A 117 -22.99 12.28 4.46
N ARG A 118 -21.75 12.32 3.96
CA ARG A 118 -21.44 12.08 2.54
C ARG A 118 -20.15 11.27 2.41
N ARG A 119 -20.07 10.49 1.34
CA ARG A 119 -18.87 9.74 0.95
C ARG A 119 -18.25 10.42 -0.27
N PRO A 120 -17.03 11.01 -0.12
CA PRO A 120 -16.35 11.62 -1.26
C PRO A 120 -15.89 10.56 -2.26
N LYS A 121 -15.98 10.90 -3.55
CA LYS A 121 -15.30 10.14 -4.61
C LYS A 121 -13.81 10.39 -4.54
N ILE A 122 -13.01 9.36 -4.39
CA ILE A 122 -11.56 9.45 -4.26
C ILE A 122 -10.90 8.86 -5.50
N PHE A 123 -10.08 9.67 -6.16
CA PHE A 123 -9.10 9.15 -7.11
C PHE A 123 -7.77 8.97 -6.37
N PHE A 124 -7.40 7.71 -6.13
CA PHE A 124 -6.08 7.37 -5.62
C PHE A 124 -5.15 7.10 -6.78
N GLU A 125 -4.07 7.87 -6.87
CA GLU A 125 -3.09 7.81 -7.94
C GLU A 125 -1.79 7.18 -7.42
N GLU A 126 -1.58 5.89 -7.72
CA GLU A 126 -0.38 5.13 -7.34
C GLU A 126 0.85 5.59 -8.14
N TRP A 127 0.62 6.05 -9.37
CA TRP A 127 1.63 6.60 -10.26
C TRP A 127 0.99 7.58 -11.25
N ASP A 128 1.76 8.62 -11.66
CA ASP A 128 1.23 9.75 -12.43
C ASP A 128 1.38 9.65 -13.96
N GLU A 129 2.37 8.91 -14.45
CA GLU A 129 2.64 8.75 -15.89
C GLU A 129 3.19 7.35 -16.17
N PRO A 130 2.32 6.44 -16.69
CA PRO A 130 0.88 6.59 -16.89
C PRO A 130 0.08 6.64 -15.59
N HIS A 131 -1.16 7.15 -15.62
CA HIS A 131 -2.05 7.14 -14.46
C HIS A 131 -2.35 5.71 -14.03
N ILE A 132 -1.96 5.33 -12.82
CA ILE A 132 -2.26 4.02 -12.24
C ILE A 132 -3.19 4.21 -11.04
N SER A 133 -4.36 3.57 -11.08
CA SER A 133 -5.34 3.61 -10.00
C SER A 133 -4.96 2.76 -8.79
N ALA A 134 -5.74 2.84 -7.71
CA ALA A 134 -5.55 2.10 -6.48
C ALA A 134 -5.45 0.58 -6.70
N ILE A 135 -4.58 -0.07 -5.96
CA ILE A 135 -4.59 -1.52 -5.78
C ILE A 135 -5.67 -1.92 -4.76
N ARG A 136 -6.12 -3.17 -4.79
CA ARG A 136 -7.29 -3.65 -4.08
C ARG A 136 -7.31 -3.32 -2.59
N TRP A 137 -6.24 -3.55 -1.83
CA TRP A 137 -6.25 -3.21 -0.41
C TRP A 137 -6.38 -1.71 -0.15
N VAL A 138 -5.87 -0.84 -1.05
CA VAL A 138 -6.04 0.61 -0.93
C VAL A 138 -7.49 1.00 -1.21
N SER A 139 -8.10 0.42 -2.24
CA SER A 139 -9.53 0.60 -2.55
C SER A 139 -10.42 0.16 -1.37
N GLU A 140 -10.14 -1.01 -0.78
CA GLU A 140 -10.83 -1.50 0.43
C GLU A 140 -10.65 -0.54 1.62
N LEU A 141 -9.43 -0.05 1.85
CA LEU A 141 -9.13 0.91 2.93
C LEU A 141 -9.80 2.28 2.70
N MET A 142 -9.94 2.75 1.46
CA MET A 142 -10.74 3.94 1.16
C MET A 142 -12.20 3.74 1.56
N GLY A 143 -12.77 2.56 1.28
CA GLY A 143 -14.14 2.19 1.69
C GLY A 143 -14.31 2.21 3.21
N ILE A 144 -13.37 1.58 3.95
CA ILE A 144 -13.34 1.57 5.43
C ILE A 144 -13.21 3.00 5.98
N ALA A 145 -12.41 3.84 5.34
CA ALA A 145 -12.18 5.23 5.74
C ALA A 145 -13.37 6.16 5.47
N GLY A 146 -14.39 5.71 4.72
CA GLY A 146 -15.61 6.47 4.42
C GLY A 146 -15.62 7.16 3.07
N GLY A 147 -14.71 6.82 2.15
CA GLY A 147 -14.69 7.30 0.78
C GLY A 147 -15.09 6.23 -0.23
N ASP A 148 -15.34 6.64 -1.47
CA ASP A 148 -15.65 5.76 -2.59
C ASP A 148 -14.55 5.85 -3.65
N ASP A 149 -13.97 4.69 -4.00
CA ASP A 149 -12.95 4.63 -5.06
C ASP A 149 -13.55 5.00 -6.41
N CYS A 150 -12.90 5.90 -7.14
CA CYS A 150 -13.33 6.26 -8.49
C CYS A 150 -13.17 5.11 -9.51
N PHE A 151 -12.28 4.12 -9.26
CA PHE A 151 -11.94 3.05 -10.19
C PHE A 151 -11.95 1.66 -9.52
N PRO A 152 -13.04 1.27 -8.81
CA PRO A 152 -13.07 0.01 -8.06
C PRO A 152 -12.94 -1.22 -8.97
N GLU A 153 -13.37 -1.12 -10.23
CA GLU A 153 -13.25 -2.18 -11.23
C GLU A 153 -11.79 -2.48 -11.60
N LEU A 154 -10.91 -1.47 -11.56
CA LEU A 154 -9.49 -1.65 -11.82
C LEU A 154 -8.76 -2.21 -10.59
N ALA A 155 -9.24 -1.92 -9.40
CA ALA A 155 -8.62 -2.36 -8.16
C ALA A 155 -8.53 -3.90 -8.04
N ALA A 156 -9.42 -4.64 -8.71
CA ALA A 156 -9.37 -6.09 -8.79
C ALA A 156 -8.12 -6.63 -9.51
N GLN A 157 -7.44 -5.80 -10.30
CA GLN A 157 -6.25 -6.18 -11.04
C GLN A 157 -5.01 -6.10 -10.15
N SER A 158 -4.25 -7.19 -10.07
CA SER A 158 -3.07 -7.29 -9.19
C SER A 158 -1.88 -6.45 -9.65
N LEU A 159 -1.67 -6.31 -10.96
CA LEU A 159 -0.50 -5.64 -11.52
C LEU A 159 -0.81 -4.19 -11.90
N GLY A 160 0.10 -3.27 -11.60
CA GLY A 160 -0.05 -1.85 -11.95
C GLY A 160 -0.31 -1.60 -13.43
N LYS A 161 0.35 -2.37 -14.33
CA LYS A 161 0.12 -2.27 -15.78
C LYS A 161 -1.33 -2.53 -16.21
N ASN A 162 -2.09 -3.31 -15.43
CA ASN A 162 -3.49 -3.63 -15.69
C ASN A 162 -4.45 -2.63 -15.01
N ARG A 163 -3.93 -1.70 -14.22
CA ARG A 163 -4.67 -0.62 -13.55
C ARG A 163 -4.37 0.75 -14.15
N ILE A 164 -3.74 0.76 -15.34
CA ILE A 164 -3.49 1.99 -16.09
C ILE A 164 -4.82 2.53 -16.61
N ILE A 165 -5.07 3.81 -16.35
CA ILE A 165 -6.15 4.57 -16.93
C ILE A 165 -5.62 5.16 -18.23
N ALA A 166 -6.01 4.56 -19.35
CA ALA A 166 -5.47 4.90 -20.67
C ALA A 166 -5.87 6.31 -21.13
N ASP A 167 -7.06 6.77 -20.74
CA ASP A 167 -7.58 8.11 -21.06
C ASP A 167 -7.78 8.93 -19.79
N GLY A 168 -6.93 9.93 -19.58
CA GLY A 168 -7.07 10.86 -18.44
C GLY A 168 -8.40 11.62 -18.40
N ALA A 169 -9.10 11.73 -19.53
CA ALA A 169 -10.44 12.31 -19.58
C ALA A 169 -11.47 11.49 -18.80
N GLU A 170 -11.23 10.18 -18.61
CA GLU A 170 -12.09 9.35 -17.75
C GLU A 170 -12.04 9.79 -16.29
N ILE A 171 -10.88 10.21 -15.79
CA ILE A 171 -10.73 10.75 -14.43
C ILE A 171 -11.56 12.04 -14.31
N VAL A 172 -11.50 12.90 -15.33
CA VAL A 172 -12.28 14.13 -15.38
C VAL A 172 -13.79 13.83 -15.40
N ARG A 173 -14.24 12.84 -16.19
CA ARG A 173 -15.67 12.43 -16.26
C ARG A 173 -16.17 11.89 -14.92
N ARG A 174 -15.36 11.12 -14.19
CA ARG A 174 -15.71 10.59 -12.85
C ARG A 174 -15.74 11.67 -11.80
N ASN A 175 -15.06 12.77 -12.05
CA ASN A 175 -15.03 13.98 -11.25
C ASN A 175 -14.80 13.71 -9.76
N PRO A 176 -13.58 13.27 -9.37
CA PRO A 176 -13.26 13.00 -7.97
C PRO A 176 -13.39 14.27 -7.11
N ASP A 177 -13.88 14.06 -5.89
CA ASP A 177 -13.95 15.08 -4.85
C ASP A 177 -12.60 15.25 -4.13
N ILE A 178 -11.80 14.17 -4.10
CA ILE A 178 -10.47 14.12 -3.49
C ILE A 178 -9.53 13.39 -4.45
N ILE A 179 -8.29 13.89 -4.58
CA ILE A 179 -7.20 13.20 -5.24
C ILE A 179 -6.09 12.93 -4.24
N ILE A 180 -5.68 11.67 -4.13
CA ILE A 180 -4.58 11.25 -3.25
C ILE A 180 -3.48 10.65 -4.10
N GLY A 181 -2.32 11.31 -4.13
CA GLY A 181 -1.13 10.76 -4.79
C GLY A 181 -0.27 9.96 -3.81
N SER A 182 0.20 8.81 -4.28
CA SER A 182 1.12 7.95 -3.54
C SER A 182 2.22 7.43 -4.46
N TRP A 183 2.97 8.37 -5.06
CA TRP A 183 3.95 8.03 -6.09
C TRP A 183 5.19 7.37 -5.48
N CYS A 184 5.45 6.14 -5.88
CA CYS A 184 6.54 5.35 -5.32
C CYS A 184 7.91 5.92 -5.70
N GLY A 185 8.71 6.32 -4.68
CA GLY A 185 10.05 6.89 -4.89
C GLY A 185 10.10 8.32 -5.43
N LYS A 186 8.96 8.99 -5.56
CA LYS A 186 8.80 10.32 -6.16
C LYS A 186 7.88 11.17 -5.27
N LYS A 187 8.21 12.44 -5.10
CA LYS A 187 7.38 13.37 -4.31
C LYS A 187 6.11 13.73 -5.08
N PHE A 188 4.97 13.63 -4.44
CA PHE A 188 3.71 14.16 -4.96
C PHE A 188 3.77 15.69 -5.07
N ARG A 189 3.27 16.23 -6.16
CA ARG A 189 3.22 17.65 -6.45
C ARG A 189 1.80 18.06 -6.81
N PRO A 190 1.03 18.62 -5.86
CA PRO A 190 -0.35 19.08 -6.11
C PRO A 190 -0.46 20.04 -7.29
N GLU A 191 0.51 20.94 -7.43
CA GLU A 191 0.57 21.91 -8.54
C GLU A 191 0.71 21.23 -9.91
N LYS A 192 1.44 20.12 -10.01
CA LYS A 192 1.53 19.32 -11.24
C LYS A 192 0.19 18.67 -11.59
N VAL A 193 -0.55 18.19 -10.58
CA VAL A 193 -1.88 17.61 -10.78
C VAL A 193 -2.88 18.67 -11.21
N ALA A 194 -2.88 19.81 -10.52
CA ALA A 194 -3.79 20.91 -10.81
C ALA A 194 -3.58 21.54 -12.20
N SER A 195 -2.35 21.50 -12.73
CA SER A 195 -2.01 22.06 -14.06
C SER A 195 -2.25 21.11 -15.23
N ARG A 196 -2.77 19.89 -14.99
CA ARG A 196 -3.08 18.94 -16.07
C ARG A 196 -4.18 19.48 -16.97
N ALA A 197 -4.00 19.32 -18.29
CA ALA A 197 -4.97 19.80 -19.27
C ALA A 197 -6.36 19.19 -19.04
N GLY A 198 -7.40 20.01 -18.97
CA GLY A 198 -8.77 19.60 -18.75
C GLY A 198 -9.16 19.32 -17.29
N TRP A 199 -8.23 19.38 -16.34
CA TRP A 199 -8.51 19.05 -14.93
C TRP A 199 -8.99 20.25 -14.08
N GLN A 200 -8.93 21.47 -14.62
CA GLN A 200 -9.34 22.71 -13.91
C GLN A 200 -10.80 22.67 -13.40
N ASN A 201 -11.64 21.82 -14.00
CA ASN A 201 -13.05 21.65 -13.62
C ASN A 201 -13.33 20.47 -12.68
N VAL A 202 -12.33 19.66 -12.37
CA VAL A 202 -12.45 18.54 -11.42
C VAL A 202 -12.64 19.10 -10.01
N ASN A 203 -13.61 18.56 -9.26
CA ASN A 203 -13.95 19.03 -7.90
C ASN A 203 -12.73 19.10 -6.99
N ALA A 204 -11.91 18.03 -6.97
CA ALA A 204 -10.71 17.98 -6.17
C ALA A 204 -9.72 19.12 -6.49
N VAL A 205 -9.61 19.52 -7.76
CA VAL A 205 -8.73 20.61 -8.18
C VAL A 205 -9.34 21.96 -7.80
N LYS A 206 -10.63 22.18 -8.08
CA LYS A 206 -11.36 23.42 -7.73
C LYS A 206 -11.29 23.72 -6.24
N HIS A 207 -11.45 22.69 -5.41
CA HIS A 207 -11.52 22.82 -3.96
C HIS A 207 -10.18 22.51 -3.27
N GLN A 208 -9.09 22.39 -4.03
CA GLN A 208 -7.73 22.12 -3.53
C GLN A 208 -7.63 20.85 -2.65
N GLN A 209 -8.46 19.83 -2.94
CA GLN A 209 -8.50 18.55 -2.23
C GLN A 209 -7.46 17.57 -2.83
N LEU A 210 -6.20 17.97 -2.79
CA LEU A 210 -5.05 17.25 -3.37
C LEU A 210 -4.08 16.88 -2.25
N PHE A 211 -3.96 15.60 -1.93
CA PHE A 211 -3.20 15.12 -0.78
C PHE A 211 -2.13 14.12 -1.18
N GLU A 212 -1.12 13.97 -0.34
CA GLU A 212 -0.13 12.90 -0.44
C GLU A 212 -0.27 11.94 0.74
N ILE A 213 -0.32 10.63 0.46
CA ILE A 213 -0.02 9.59 1.45
C ILE A 213 1.23 8.86 0.97
N LYS A 214 2.26 8.79 1.81
CA LYS A 214 3.52 8.18 1.41
C LYS A 214 3.33 6.70 1.07
N SER A 215 3.98 6.24 0.00
CA SER A 215 3.90 4.84 -0.44
C SER A 215 4.32 3.84 0.65
N ALA A 216 5.24 4.23 1.52
CA ALA A 216 5.64 3.42 2.67
C ALA A 216 4.53 3.22 3.72
N ASP A 217 3.54 4.09 3.75
CA ASP A 217 2.45 4.04 4.71
C ASP A 217 1.22 3.30 4.16
N ILE A 218 1.03 3.23 2.84
CA ILE A 218 -0.20 2.67 2.28
C ILE A 218 0.01 1.65 1.15
N LEU A 219 1.09 1.75 0.35
CA LEU A 219 1.36 0.83 -0.76
C LEU A 219 2.18 -0.40 -0.37
N GLN A 220 2.54 -0.54 0.89
CA GLN A 220 3.14 -1.75 1.44
C GLN A 220 2.03 -2.61 2.06
N PRO A 221 1.69 -3.79 1.50
CA PRO A 221 0.58 -4.61 2.00
C PRO A 221 0.95 -5.30 3.32
N GLY A 222 0.91 -4.53 4.39
CA GLY A 222 1.31 -4.93 5.73
C GLY A 222 0.79 -3.97 6.81
N PRO A 223 1.34 -4.02 8.04
CA PRO A 223 0.84 -3.27 9.19
C PRO A 223 0.67 -1.78 8.96
N ALA A 224 1.59 -1.13 8.23
CA ALA A 224 1.54 0.31 8.01
C ALA A 224 0.28 0.75 7.24
N ALA A 225 -0.14 -0.03 6.23
CA ALA A 225 -1.35 0.28 5.47
C ALA A 225 -2.61 0.18 6.35
N LEU A 226 -2.64 -0.82 7.26
CA LEU A 226 -3.75 -1.10 8.16
C LEU A 226 -3.80 -0.16 9.40
N THR A 227 -2.79 0.67 9.60
CA THR A 227 -2.71 1.61 10.72
C THR A 227 -2.53 3.04 10.22
N ASP A 228 -1.30 3.45 9.90
CA ASP A 228 -0.98 4.82 9.50
C ASP A 228 -1.66 5.21 8.17
N GLY A 229 -1.72 4.29 7.20
CA GLY A 229 -2.32 4.52 5.90
C GLY A 229 -3.82 4.80 6.01
N VAL A 230 -4.57 3.89 6.65
CA VAL A 230 -6.03 4.05 6.83
C VAL A 230 -6.37 5.24 7.72
N ALA A 231 -5.57 5.52 8.75
CA ALA A 231 -5.80 6.68 9.61
C ALA A 231 -5.63 8.01 8.84
N GLN A 232 -4.65 8.09 7.93
CA GLN A 232 -4.48 9.25 7.05
C GLN A 232 -5.66 9.38 6.08
N LEU A 233 -6.12 8.27 5.47
CA LEU A 233 -7.32 8.26 4.62
C LEU A 233 -8.53 8.79 5.38
N HIS A 234 -8.81 8.24 6.55
CA HIS A 234 -9.98 8.63 7.36
C HIS A 234 -9.93 10.10 7.79
N ARG A 235 -8.74 10.60 8.16
CA ARG A 235 -8.57 12.02 8.46
C ARG A 235 -8.90 12.91 7.26
N ILE A 236 -8.42 12.58 6.06
CA ILE A 236 -8.69 13.33 4.83
C ILE A 236 -10.20 13.32 4.52
N VAL A 237 -10.84 12.17 4.60
CA VAL A 237 -12.28 12.02 4.35
C VAL A 237 -13.11 12.79 5.37
N THR A 238 -12.76 12.71 6.66
CA THR A 238 -13.46 13.43 7.74
C THR A 238 -13.32 14.94 7.57
N GLU A 239 -12.14 15.43 7.22
CA GLU A 239 -11.90 16.85 6.96
C GLU A 239 -12.73 17.35 5.78
N TRP A 240 -12.74 16.59 4.69
CA TRP A 240 -13.56 16.91 3.52
C TRP A 240 -15.05 16.93 3.88
N ASN A 241 -15.52 15.93 4.64
CA ASN A 241 -16.94 15.83 5.04
C ASN A 241 -17.36 17.03 5.90
N ARG A 242 -16.50 17.53 6.80
CA ARG A 242 -16.78 18.71 7.64
C ARG A 242 -16.98 19.98 6.83
N THR A 243 -16.39 20.09 5.64
CA THR A 243 -16.47 21.30 4.79
C THR A 243 -17.49 21.16 3.66
N HIS A 244 -17.95 19.94 3.33
CA HIS A 244 -18.79 19.64 2.17
C HIS A 244 -19.99 18.73 2.51
N GLY A 245 -20.09 18.28 3.77
CA GLY A 245 -21.15 17.42 4.30
C GLY A 245 -22.44 18.12 4.70
#